data_f85a0ca1b5fc424b4a51cf34d6844bf1
#
_entry.id   f85a0ca1b5fc424b4a51cf34d6844bf1
#
_cell.length_a   1.000
_cell.length_b   1.000
_cell.length_c   1.000
_cell.angle_alpha   90.00
_cell.angle_beta   90.00
_cell.angle_gamma   90.00
#
_symmetry.space_group_name_H-M   'P 1'
#
loop_
_entity.id
_entity.type
_entity.pdbx_description
1 polymer ?
#
loop_
_entity_poly.entity_id
_entity_poly.type
_entity_poly.pdbx_seq_one_letter_code
_entity_poly.pdbx_strand_id
1 'polypeptide(L)'
;MYEIEYVEGVADDLKRLRVGQHKRILDSIDKNLKYEPTRQTRNRKILVGLIPPWEYIEPVWELRVGEYRVFYDVDEEASAVMVRAIRHKPPHKTTEEIL
;
A
#
# COMPACT_ATOMS: atom_id res chain seq x y z
N MET A 1 4.44 -6.82 16.60
CA MET A 1 4.51 -5.60 15.77
C MET A 1 5.31 -5.88 14.50
N TYR A 2 4.83 -5.39 13.37
CA TYR A 2 5.50 -5.57 12.09
C TYR A 2 6.38 -4.37 11.79
N GLU A 3 7.52 -4.62 11.17
CA GLU A 3 8.35 -3.54 10.65
C GLU A 3 7.81 -3.15 9.27
N ILE A 4 7.80 -1.86 8.98
CA ILE A 4 7.38 -1.34 7.69
C ILE A 4 8.62 -1.11 6.83
N GLU A 5 8.71 -1.78 5.70
CA GLU A 5 9.80 -1.61 4.76
C GLU A 5 9.25 -1.03 3.46
N TYR A 6 9.92 -0.02 2.94
CA TYR A 6 9.56 0.62 1.69
C TYR A 6 10.52 0.15 0.61
N VAL A 7 9.98 -0.52 -0.40
CA VAL A 7 10.83 -1.04 -1.46
C VAL A 7 11.31 0.09 -2.37
N GLU A 8 12.33 -0.21 -3.17
CA GLU A 8 12.84 0.71 -4.17
C GLU A 8 11.70 1.12 -5.11
N GLY A 9 11.65 2.39 -5.44
CA GLY A 9 10.57 2.95 -6.27
C GLY A 9 9.50 3.69 -5.50
N VAL A 10 9.28 3.39 -4.21
CA VAL A 10 8.27 4.08 -3.41
C VAL A 10 8.61 5.56 -3.24
N ALA A 11 9.89 5.89 -3.12
CA ALA A 11 10.32 7.29 -3.04
C ALA A 11 9.91 8.07 -4.31
N ASP A 12 10.04 7.43 -5.47
CA ASP A 12 9.62 8.02 -6.73
C ASP A 12 8.11 8.16 -6.80
N ASP A 13 7.38 7.19 -6.30
CA ASP A 13 5.92 7.27 -6.22
C ASP A 13 5.50 8.48 -5.37
N LEU A 14 6.13 8.67 -4.22
CA LEU A 14 5.84 9.81 -3.36
C LEU A 14 6.12 11.15 -4.04
N LYS A 15 7.20 11.23 -4.81
CA LYS A 15 7.54 12.46 -5.56
C LYS A 15 6.47 12.87 -6.56
N ARG A 16 5.71 11.92 -7.07
CA ARG A 16 4.63 12.19 -8.03
C ARG A 16 3.36 12.66 -7.35
N LEU A 17 3.28 12.57 -6.02
CA LEU A 17 2.13 12.98 -5.26
C LEU A 17 2.37 14.37 -4.66
N ARG A 18 1.27 15.03 -4.30
CA ARG A 18 1.36 16.33 -3.64
C ARG A 18 2.12 16.19 -2.32
N VAL A 19 3.07 17.09 -2.09
CA VAL A 19 3.89 17.08 -0.86
C VAL A 19 3.03 17.07 0.39
N GLY A 20 1.94 17.84 0.41
CA GLY A 20 1.04 17.89 1.57
C GLY A 20 0.36 16.56 1.89
N GLN A 21 0.39 15.59 0.99
CA GLN A 21 -0.20 14.27 1.21
C GLN A 21 0.81 13.24 1.74
N HIS A 22 2.11 13.53 1.63
CA HIS A 22 3.14 12.56 2.03
C HIS A 22 3.01 12.15 3.49
N LYS A 23 2.93 13.13 4.39
CA LYS A 23 2.82 12.85 5.82
C LYS A 23 1.56 12.07 6.15
N ARG A 24 0.43 12.45 5.55
CA ARG A 24 -0.85 11.76 5.74
C ARG A 24 -0.76 10.29 5.35
N ILE A 25 -0.16 10.03 4.20
CA ILE A 25 -0.02 8.66 3.68
C ILE A 25 0.91 7.85 4.59
N LEU A 26 2.07 8.39 4.94
CA LEU A 26 3.03 7.69 5.79
C LEU A 26 2.50 7.44 7.20
N ASP A 27 1.81 8.42 7.78
CA ASP A 27 1.17 8.25 9.10
C ASP A 27 0.08 7.17 9.04
N SER A 28 -0.69 7.12 7.95
CA SER A 28 -1.73 6.12 7.76
C SER A 28 -1.14 4.71 7.62
N ILE A 29 -0.03 4.60 6.92
CA ILE A 29 0.69 3.33 6.79
C ILE A 29 1.11 2.85 8.18
N ASP A 30 1.77 3.69 8.96
CA ASP A 30 2.20 3.33 10.31
C ASP A 30 1.02 2.91 11.17
N LYS A 31 -0.02 3.71 11.20
CA LYS A 31 -1.19 3.48 12.04
C LYS A 31 -1.89 2.16 11.70
N ASN A 32 -2.01 1.85 10.42
CA ASN A 32 -2.82 0.71 9.97
C ASN A 32 -2.04 -0.58 9.79
N LEU A 33 -0.73 -0.51 9.51
CA LEU A 33 0.01 -1.68 9.08
C LEU A 33 1.00 -2.23 10.10
N LYS A 34 1.30 -1.50 11.16
CA LYS A 34 2.24 -2.00 12.18
C LYS A 34 1.71 -3.17 12.99
N TYR A 35 0.42 -3.19 13.26
CA TYR A 35 -0.15 -4.18 14.18
C TYR A 35 -1.06 -5.20 13.52
N GLU A 36 -1.86 -4.80 12.56
CA GLU A 36 -2.84 -5.68 11.93
C GLU A 36 -2.85 -5.57 10.41
N PRO A 37 -1.71 -5.78 9.73
CA PRO A 37 -1.66 -5.60 8.27
C PRO A 37 -2.50 -6.60 7.49
N THR A 38 -2.80 -7.76 8.08
CA THR A 38 -3.54 -8.83 7.40
C THR A 38 -5.00 -8.92 7.84
N ARG A 39 -5.51 -7.89 8.51
CA ARG A 39 -6.92 -7.82 8.88
C ARG A 39 -7.69 -7.05 7.83
N GLN A 40 -8.68 -7.67 7.22
CA GLN A 40 -9.54 -6.96 6.28
C GLN A 40 -10.48 -6.03 7.02
N THR A 41 -10.53 -4.78 6.56
CA THR A 41 -11.37 -3.75 7.11
C THR A 41 -11.94 -2.92 5.97
N ARG A 42 -12.67 -1.87 6.32
CA ARG A 42 -13.16 -0.89 5.35
C ARG A 42 -12.04 -0.31 4.47
N ASN A 43 -10.84 -0.14 5.04
CA ASN A 43 -9.71 0.51 4.37
C ASN A 43 -8.59 -0.45 3.95
N ARG A 44 -8.66 -1.71 4.35
CA ARG A 44 -7.64 -2.72 4.00
C ARG A 44 -8.33 -3.92 3.41
N LYS A 45 -7.90 -4.32 2.23
CA LYS A 45 -8.48 -5.49 1.58
C LYS A 45 -7.45 -6.25 0.75
N ILE A 46 -7.70 -7.53 0.60
CA ILE A 46 -6.93 -8.38 -0.32
C ILE A 46 -7.42 -8.10 -1.73
N LEU A 47 -6.49 -7.96 -2.66
CA LEU A 47 -6.81 -7.84 -4.08
C LEU A 47 -6.81 -9.23 -4.70
N VAL A 48 -7.91 -9.58 -5.35
CA VAL A 48 -8.10 -10.88 -5.99
C VAL A 48 -8.14 -10.69 -7.49
N GLY A 49 -7.37 -11.52 -8.22
CA GLY A 49 -7.39 -11.50 -9.67
C GLY A 49 -6.60 -10.37 -10.32
N LEU A 50 -5.81 -9.62 -9.53
CA LEU A 50 -4.95 -8.57 -10.05
C LEU A 50 -3.49 -9.01 -9.93
N ILE A 51 -2.74 -8.80 -10.99
CA ILE A 51 -1.30 -9.10 -11.02
C ILE A 51 -0.57 -7.76 -11.13
N PRO A 52 0.07 -7.29 -10.04
CA PRO A 52 0.80 -6.03 -10.10
C PRO A 52 2.03 -6.12 -11.01
N PRO A 53 2.47 -5.00 -11.58
CA PRO A 53 3.67 -4.98 -12.42
C PRO A 53 4.98 -4.92 -11.63
N TRP A 54 4.94 -5.19 -10.34
CA TRP A 54 6.12 -5.25 -9.47
C TRP A 54 6.21 -6.59 -8.78
N GLU A 55 7.35 -6.85 -8.15
CA GLU A 55 7.55 -8.06 -7.35
C GLU A 55 6.66 -8.01 -6.11
N TYR A 56 6.07 -9.13 -5.74
CA TYR A 56 5.17 -9.21 -4.59
C TYR A 56 5.14 -10.62 -3.98
N ILE A 57 4.68 -10.68 -2.73
CA ILE A 57 4.36 -11.92 -2.02
C ILE A 57 2.84 -12.00 -1.96
N GLU A 58 2.26 -13.15 -2.30
CA GLU A 58 0.82 -13.32 -2.20
C GLU A 58 0.37 -13.46 -0.74
N PRO A 59 -0.79 -12.90 -0.38
CA PRO A 59 -1.69 -12.09 -1.22
C PRO A 59 -1.26 -10.63 -1.29
N VAL A 60 -1.69 -9.96 -2.34
CA VAL A 60 -1.49 -8.52 -2.50
C VAL A 60 -2.59 -7.80 -1.72
N TRP A 61 -2.18 -6.80 -0.95
CA TRP A 61 -3.09 -5.99 -0.14
C TRP A 61 -3.14 -4.55 -0.64
N GLU A 62 -4.27 -3.91 -0.41
CA GLU A 62 -4.47 -2.49 -0.69
C GLU A 62 -4.92 -1.79 0.58
N LEU A 63 -4.25 -0.70 0.93
CA LEU A 63 -4.67 0.21 1.98
C LEU A 63 -5.23 1.48 1.32
N ARG A 64 -6.45 1.84 1.66
CA ARG A 64 -7.09 3.05 1.16
C ARG A 64 -6.79 4.23 2.09
N VAL A 65 -6.25 5.30 1.51
CA VAL A 65 -5.97 6.55 2.22
C VAL A 65 -6.54 7.69 1.38
N GLY A 66 -7.82 8.02 1.60
CA GLY A 66 -8.52 9.01 0.76
C GLY A 66 -8.54 8.57 -0.69
N GLU A 67 -8.02 9.39 -1.59
CA GLU A 67 -7.89 9.06 -3.00
C GLU A 67 -6.58 8.37 -3.34
N TYR A 68 -5.83 7.94 -2.31
CA TYR A 68 -4.56 7.25 -2.52
C TYR A 68 -4.70 5.78 -2.16
N ARG A 69 -3.87 4.97 -2.81
CA ARG A 69 -3.83 3.53 -2.55
C ARG A 69 -2.40 3.12 -2.28
N VAL A 70 -2.21 2.40 -1.19
CA VAL A 70 -0.93 1.82 -0.82
C VAL A 70 -1.02 0.33 -1.09
N PHE A 71 -0.16 -0.18 -1.95
CA PHE A 71 -0.11 -1.61 -2.26
C PHE A 71 1.02 -2.23 -1.46
N TYR A 72 0.69 -3.27 -0.73
CA TYR A 72 1.66 -3.92 0.15
C TYR A 72 1.41 -5.42 0.21
N ASP A 73 2.39 -6.12 0.70
CA ASP A 73 2.26 -7.51 1.08
C ASP A 73 3.02 -7.74 2.39
N VAL A 74 2.90 -8.92 2.95
CA VAL A 74 3.41 -9.22 4.29
C VAL A 74 4.29 -10.44 4.24
N ASP A 75 5.50 -10.31 4.79
CA ASP A 75 6.39 -11.42 5.03
C ASP A 75 6.20 -11.82 6.49
N GLU A 76 5.42 -12.89 6.71
CA GLU A 76 5.10 -13.33 8.07
C GLU A 76 6.33 -13.87 8.81
N GLU A 77 7.24 -14.51 8.11
CA GLU A 77 8.46 -15.02 8.74
C GLU A 77 9.34 -13.90 9.28
N ALA A 78 9.46 -12.82 8.53
CA ALA A 78 10.25 -11.66 8.93
C ALA A 78 9.46 -10.67 9.77
N SER A 79 8.14 -10.86 9.95
CA SER A 79 7.25 -9.89 10.57
C SER A 79 7.41 -8.51 9.94
N ALA A 80 7.41 -8.47 8.62
CA ALA A 80 7.65 -7.26 7.85
C ALA A 80 6.50 -7.00 6.88
N VAL A 81 6.10 -5.74 6.80
CA VAL A 81 5.18 -5.25 5.79
C VAL A 81 6.01 -4.61 4.69
N MET A 82 5.84 -5.11 3.47
CA MET A 82 6.57 -4.62 2.30
C MET A 82 5.67 -3.66 1.54
N VAL A 83 5.91 -2.36 1.66
CA VAL A 83 5.17 -1.36 0.88
C VAL A 83 5.79 -1.33 -0.51
N ARG A 84 5.00 -1.69 -1.52
CA ARG A 84 5.47 -1.89 -2.89
C ARG A 84 5.23 -0.69 -3.79
N ALA A 85 4.08 -0.03 -3.62
CA ALA A 85 3.74 1.09 -4.49
C ALA A 85 2.70 1.98 -3.82
N ILE A 86 2.71 3.26 -4.19
CA ILE A 86 1.70 4.21 -3.74
C ILE A 86 1.18 4.91 -4.99
N ARG A 87 -0.15 4.92 -5.15
CA ARG A 87 -0.80 5.47 -6.34
C ARG A 87 -1.92 6.42 -5.98
N HIS A 88 -2.15 7.41 -6.82
CA HIS A 88 -3.35 8.23 -6.76
C HIS A 88 -4.46 7.51 -7.53
N LYS A 89 -5.61 7.36 -6.90
CA LYS A 89 -6.78 6.74 -7.51
C LYS A 89 -7.95 7.71 -7.52
N PRO A 90 -8.14 8.47 -8.61
CA PRO A 90 -9.32 9.33 -8.73
C PRO A 90 -10.61 8.49 -8.75
N PRO A 91 -11.77 9.08 -8.42
CA PRO A 91 -13.02 8.33 -8.34
C PRO A 91 -13.43 7.59 -9.63
N HIS A 92 -13.01 8.10 -10.78
CA HIS A 92 -13.39 7.52 -12.08
C HIS A 92 -12.45 6.41 -12.55
N LYS A 93 -11.41 6.10 -11.79
CA LYS A 93 -10.45 5.04 -12.14
C LYS A 93 -10.63 3.81 -11.27
N THR A 94 -10.36 2.64 -11.85
CA THR A 94 -10.33 1.39 -11.10
C THR A 94 -8.95 1.13 -10.53
N THR A 95 -8.85 0.21 -9.57
CA THR A 95 -7.55 -0.19 -9.02
C THR A 95 -6.64 -0.72 -10.12
N GLU A 96 -7.17 -1.52 -11.04
CA GLU A 96 -6.39 -2.08 -12.14
C GLU A 96 -5.77 -1.01 -13.03
N GLU A 97 -6.49 0.09 -13.25
CA GLU A 97 -6.01 1.17 -14.10
C GLU A 97 -4.86 1.98 -13.48
N ILE A 98 -4.69 1.93 -12.16
CA ILE A 98 -3.66 2.72 -11.47
C ILE A 98 -2.42 1.91 -11.09
N LEU A 99 -2.42 0.63 -11.34
CA LEU A 99 -1.26 -0.23 -11.04
C LEU A 99 -0.02 0.12 -11.85
#